data_e05c1e08e168d1a01126932f4371ad11
#
_entry.id   e05c1e08e168d1a01126932f4371ad11
#
_cell.length_a   1.000
_cell.length_b   1.000
_cell.length_c   1.000
_cell.angle_alpha   90.00
_cell.angle_beta   90.00
_cell.angle_gamma   90.00
#
_symmetry.space_group_name_H-M   'P 1'
#
loop_
_entity.id
_entity.type
_entity.pdbx_description
1 polymer ?
#
loop_
_entity_poly.entity_id
_entity_poly.type
_entity_poly.pdbx_seq_one_letter_code
_entity_poly.pdbx_strand_id
1 'polypeptide(L)'
;MDQANSTSPESKTGAVLFADVSGSTPLYQKVGNQQAAGIIGAFLECLKAIVARHGGTFVKSAGDDILCWFSLPNDAHLAAYEMIQATGEGGLKVHAGLESGSFVCLDNDIFGDCVNAAARLCALSNPGEVLVGEASFRRLALASKRYYVSIPPLRLKGRREASRVYSLQIEGDGDRTQILDQGHKQNAAPKAVIDYEGRRWEISESVPLSVGRLPENALQVLVQTVSRQHATIRLANGLVEFEDHSSSGSLVVSQSGEQMAVLRRTVVLSGVGTIALGVKSDDPHAPRLFYEIAAP
;
A
#
# COMPACT_ATOMS: atom_id res chain seq x y z
N MET A 1 -13.80 20.38 -45.32
CA MET A 1 -14.73 20.46 -44.16
C MET A 1 -14.39 19.29 -43.24
N ASP A 2 -13.37 19.49 -42.41
CA ASP A 2 -12.97 18.48 -41.39
C ASP A 2 -13.94 18.58 -40.24
N GLN A 3 -14.77 17.56 -40.04
CA GLN A 3 -15.53 17.38 -38.83
C GLN A 3 -14.55 16.95 -37.74
N ALA A 4 -14.10 17.90 -36.94
CA ALA A 4 -13.46 17.61 -35.67
C ALA A 4 -14.45 16.83 -34.80
N ASN A 5 -14.20 15.55 -34.63
CA ASN A 5 -14.95 14.66 -33.77
C ASN A 5 -14.63 15.08 -32.30
N SER A 6 -15.34 16.10 -31.79
CA SER A 6 -15.24 16.52 -30.41
C SER A 6 -15.85 15.41 -29.54
N THR A 7 -15.01 14.56 -28.99
CA THR A 7 -15.42 13.53 -28.02
C THR A 7 -15.98 14.26 -26.78
N SER A 8 -17.25 14.04 -26.44
CA SER A 8 -17.83 14.59 -25.22
C SER A 8 -17.05 14.07 -24.01
N PRO A 9 -16.82 14.91 -22.98
CA PRO A 9 -16.07 14.51 -21.80
C PRO A 9 -16.78 13.34 -21.08
N GLU A 10 -16.08 12.22 -20.95
CA GLU A 10 -16.57 11.01 -20.28
C GLU A 10 -16.05 10.97 -18.84
N SER A 11 -16.96 10.91 -17.86
CA SER A 11 -16.57 10.75 -16.45
C SER A 11 -16.35 9.29 -16.11
N LYS A 12 -15.18 8.98 -15.54
CA LYS A 12 -14.78 7.64 -15.06
C LYS A 12 -14.38 7.68 -13.59
N THR A 13 -14.39 6.53 -12.96
CA THR A 13 -13.86 6.33 -11.61
C THR A 13 -12.86 5.21 -11.65
N GLY A 14 -11.69 5.42 -11.04
CA GLY A 14 -10.62 4.43 -11.04
C GLY A 14 -9.44 4.86 -10.16
N ALA A 15 -8.36 4.13 -10.30
CA ALA A 15 -7.07 4.42 -9.67
C ALA A 15 -6.12 4.98 -10.72
N VAL A 16 -5.61 6.17 -10.48
CA VAL A 16 -4.66 6.87 -11.35
C VAL A 16 -3.25 6.67 -10.83
N LEU A 17 -2.35 6.24 -11.69
CA LEU A 17 -0.95 6.02 -11.40
C LEU A 17 -0.09 6.94 -12.27
N PHE A 18 0.75 7.76 -11.64
CA PHE A 18 1.91 8.41 -12.24
C PHE A 18 3.15 7.62 -11.85
N ALA A 19 4.01 7.34 -12.82
CA ALA A 19 5.31 6.74 -12.59
C ALA A 19 6.39 7.53 -13.35
N ASP A 20 7.50 7.79 -12.71
CA ASP A 20 8.63 8.55 -13.25
C ASP A 20 9.93 7.77 -13.11
N VAL A 21 10.84 7.92 -14.09
CA VAL A 21 12.09 7.17 -14.15
C VAL A 21 13.22 8.00 -13.58
N SER A 22 13.71 7.59 -12.42
CA SER A 22 14.87 8.18 -11.78
C SER A 22 16.18 7.67 -12.40
N GLY A 23 17.18 8.56 -12.48
CA GLY A 23 18.50 8.23 -13.03
C GLY A 23 18.68 8.58 -14.51
N SER A 24 17.67 9.16 -15.15
CA SER A 24 17.76 9.62 -16.55
C SER A 24 18.83 10.69 -16.78
N THR A 25 18.89 11.71 -15.92
CA THR A 25 19.90 12.80 -16.05
C THR A 25 21.34 12.29 -15.98
N PRO A 26 21.77 11.51 -14.97
CA PRO A 26 23.10 10.90 -14.96
C PRO A 26 23.37 9.99 -16.16
N LEU A 27 22.35 9.30 -16.68
CA LEU A 27 22.50 8.44 -17.85
C LEU A 27 22.85 9.28 -19.11
N TYR A 28 22.14 10.39 -19.34
CA TYR A 28 22.47 11.32 -20.44
C TYR A 28 23.92 11.81 -20.39
N GLN A 29 24.43 12.11 -19.19
CA GLN A 29 25.83 12.53 -19.00
C GLN A 29 26.82 11.41 -19.28
N LYS A 30 26.47 10.16 -18.95
CA LYS A 30 27.37 9.00 -19.06
C LYS A 30 27.50 8.46 -20.48
N VAL A 31 26.40 8.34 -21.22
CA VAL A 31 26.36 7.65 -22.52
C VAL A 31 25.99 8.56 -23.70
N GLY A 32 25.65 9.80 -23.44
CA GLY A 32 25.23 10.78 -24.46
C GLY A 32 23.75 10.67 -24.82
N ASN A 33 23.26 11.73 -25.50
CA ASN A 33 21.80 11.92 -25.70
C ASN A 33 21.11 10.79 -26.46
N GLN A 34 21.69 10.35 -27.56
CA GLN A 34 21.07 9.37 -28.45
C GLN A 34 20.96 7.99 -27.78
N GLN A 35 22.01 7.54 -27.14
CA GLN A 35 22.02 6.24 -26.47
C GLN A 35 21.14 6.27 -25.22
N ALA A 36 21.20 7.34 -24.41
CA ALA A 36 20.34 7.50 -23.25
C ALA A 36 18.84 7.49 -23.63
N ALA A 37 18.46 8.23 -24.67
CA ALA A 37 17.08 8.24 -25.16
C ALA A 37 16.61 6.84 -25.61
N GLY A 38 17.48 6.04 -26.24
CA GLY A 38 17.18 4.66 -26.59
C GLY A 38 16.94 3.76 -25.38
N ILE A 39 17.81 3.85 -24.38
CA ILE A 39 17.70 3.07 -23.12
C ILE A 39 16.43 3.45 -22.34
N ILE A 40 16.17 4.74 -22.17
CA ILE A 40 14.97 5.24 -21.47
C ILE A 40 13.72 4.81 -22.24
N GLY A 41 13.70 4.95 -23.57
CA GLY A 41 12.57 4.53 -24.39
C GLY A 41 12.27 3.05 -24.27
N ALA A 42 13.28 2.18 -24.30
CA ALA A 42 13.10 0.74 -24.08
C ALA A 42 12.54 0.42 -22.69
N PHE A 43 13.01 1.15 -21.67
CA PHE A 43 12.51 0.99 -20.30
C PHE A 43 11.04 1.45 -20.16
N LEU A 44 10.67 2.57 -20.79
CA LEU A 44 9.28 3.03 -20.84
C LEU A 44 8.35 2.02 -21.53
N GLU A 45 8.78 1.36 -22.61
CA GLU A 45 8.00 0.28 -23.24
C GLU A 45 7.82 -0.92 -22.30
N CYS A 46 8.83 -1.27 -21.49
CA CYS A 46 8.69 -2.29 -20.44
C CYS A 46 7.62 -1.88 -19.41
N LEU A 47 7.63 -0.63 -18.95
CA LEU A 47 6.62 -0.12 -18.00
C LEU A 47 5.21 -0.10 -18.61
N LYS A 48 5.05 0.25 -19.88
CA LYS A 48 3.77 0.17 -20.59
C LYS A 48 3.26 -1.27 -20.69
N ALA A 49 4.15 -2.22 -20.93
CA ALA A 49 3.78 -3.64 -20.93
C ALA A 49 3.30 -4.11 -19.54
N ILE A 50 3.88 -3.60 -18.44
CA ILE A 50 3.39 -3.86 -17.08
C ILE A 50 1.99 -3.29 -16.90
N VAL A 51 1.72 -2.04 -17.32
CA VAL A 51 0.37 -1.44 -17.28
C VAL A 51 -0.65 -2.34 -17.99
N ALA A 52 -0.35 -2.77 -19.22
CA ALA A 52 -1.25 -3.61 -20.00
C ALA A 52 -1.48 -4.98 -19.34
N ARG A 53 -0.46 -5.61 -18.79
CA ARG A 53 -0.52 -6.91 -18.10
C ARG A 53 -1.47 -6.88 -16.91
N HIS A 54 -1.52 -5.78 -16.20
CA HIS A 54 -2.41 -5.58 -15.06
C HIS A 54 -3.75 -4.91 -15.44
N GLY A 55 -4.12 -4.92 -16.73
CA GLY A 55 -5.42 -4.41 -17.20
C GLY A 55 -5.56 -2.88 -17.09
N GLY A 56 -4.46 -2.16 -17.01
CA GLY A 56 -4.44 -0.71 -16.99
C GLY A 56 -4.56 -0.09 -18.39
N THR A 57 -5.00 1.14 -18.43
CA THR A 57 -5.02 1.96 -19.65
C THR A 57 -3.89 2.97 -19.57
N PHE A 58 -2.93 2.88 -20.48
CA PHE A 58 -1.91 3.89 -20.69
C PHE A 58 -2.57 5.15 -21.29
N VAL A 59 -2.28 6.32 -20.75
CA VAL A 59 -2.82 7.60 -21.22
C VAL A 59 -1.78 8.32 -22.04
N LYS A 60 -0.64 8.65 -21.44
CA LYS A 60 0.45 9.37 -22.10
C LYS A 60 1.77 9.19 -21.37
N SER A 61 2.85 9.55 -22.04
CA SER A 61 4.16 9.82 -21.44
C SER A 61 4.63 11.21 -21.83
N ALA A 62 5.36 11.88 -20.94
CA ALA A 62 6.00 13.16 -21.20
C ALA A 62 7.45 13.10 -20.69
N GLY A 63 8.39 12.87 -21.62
CA GLY A 63 9.78 12.60 -21.25
C GLY A 63 9.95 11.18 -20.72
N ASP A 64 10.30 11.06 -19.46
CA ASP A 64 10.55 9.81 -18.73
C ASP A 64 9.43 9.42 -17.74
N ASP A 65 8.32 10.15 -17.73
CA ASP A 65 7.15 9.83 -16.92
C ASP A 65 6.04 9.10 -17.70
N ILE A 66 5.19 8.39 -16.97
CA ILE A 66 4.02 7.65 -17.49
C ILE A 66 2.79 8.03 -16.68
N LEU A 67 1.70 8.33 -17.38
CA LEU A 67 0.37 8.45 -16.81
C LEU A 67 -0.48 7.28 -17.29
N CYS A 68 -1.09 6.55 -16.35
CA CYS A 68 -2.02 5.48 -16.61
C CYS A 68 -3.12 5.41 -15.54
N TRP A 69 -4.17 4.67 -15.83
CA TRP A 69 -5.24 4.44 -14.86
C TRP A 69 -5.74 3.00 -14.94
N PHE A 70 -6.37 2.53 -13.85
CA PHE A 70 -6.90 1.19 -13.65
C PHE A 70 -8.32 1.28 -13.11
N SER A 71 -9.17 0.34 -13.51
CA SER A 71 -10.54 0.27 -12.97
C SER A 71 -10.54 -0.10 -11.48
N LEU A 72 -9.61 -0.94 -11.07
CA LEU A 72 -9.49 -1.40 -9.67
C LEU A 72 -8.15 -0.94 -9.04
N PRO A 73 -8.18 -0.42 -7.80
CA PRO A 73 -6.95 -0.03 -7.09
C PRO A 73 -5.96 -1.18 -6.87
N ASN A 74 -6.43 -2.43 -6.76
CA ASN A 74 -5.54 -3.58 -6.62
C ASN A 74 -4.71 -3.85 -7.87
N ASP A 75 -5.28 -3.66 -9.06
CA ASP A 75 -4.55 -3.84 -10.32
C ASP A 75 -3.47 -2.75 -10.45
N ALA A 76 -3.82 -1.51 -10.07
CA ALA A 76 -2.86 -0.41 -9.99
C ALA A 76 -1.73 -0.68 -8.97
N HIS A 77 -2.06 -1.27 -7.81
CA HIS A 77 -1.08 -1.70 -6.81
C HIS A 77 -0.12 -2.74 -7.38
N LEU A 78 -0.64 -3.79 -8.03
CA LEU A 78 0.19 -4.85 -8.62
C LEU A 78 1.10 -4.32 -9.73
N ALA A 79 0.59 -3.43 -10.58
CA ALA A 79 1.39 -2.75 -11.60
C ALA A 79 2.50 -1.90 -10.96
N ALA A 80 2.17 -1.06 -9.96
CA ALA A 80 3.14 -0.23 -9.26
C ALA A 80 4.20 -1.07 -8.56
N TYR A 81 3.81 -2.16 -7.89
CA TYR A 81 4.73 -3.09 -7.24
C TYR A 81 5.71 -3.72 -8.23
N GLU A 82 5.23 -4.17 -9.40
CA GLU A 82 6.10 -4.73 -10.45
C GLU A 82 7.01 -3.66 -11.07
N MET A 83 6.49 -2.43 -11.29
CA MET A 83 7.27 -1.32 -11.85
C MET A 83 8.48 -0.94 -10.99
N ILE A 84 8.32 -0.85 -9.66
CA ILE A 84 9.42 -0.47 -8.79
C ILE A 84 10.47 -1.57 -8.60
N GLN A 85 10.14 -2.80 -8.94
CA GLN A 85 11.10 -3.91 -9.01
C GLN A 85 11.83 -3.98 -10.35
N ALA A 86 11.27 -3.37 -11.39
CA ALA A 86 11.93 -3.31 -12.69
C ALA A 86 13.18 -2.43 -12.61
N THR A 87 14.28 -2.95 -13.09
CA THR A 87 15.55 -2.23 -13.18
C THR A 87 15.89 -2.02 -14.65
N GLY A 88 16.04 -0.76 -15.04
CA GLY A 88 16.51 -0.43 -16.39
C GLY A 88 18.03 -0.48 -16.52
N GLU A 89 18.52 -0.60 -17.76
CA GLU A 89 19.93 -0.46 -18.06
C GLU A 89 20.45 0.88 -17.56
N GLY A 90 21.68 0.94 -17.06
CA GLY A 90 22.26 2.16 -16.49
C GLY A 90 21.81 2.49 -15.07
N GLY A 91 21.07 1.61 -14.39
CA GLY A 91 20.63 1.80 -13.01
C GLY A 91 19.35 2.63 -12.89
N LEU A 92 18.57 2.73 -13.96
CA LEU A 92 17.27 3.39 -13.93
C LEU A 92 16.35 2.71 -12.92
N LYS A 93 15.65 3.51 -12.14
CA LYS A 93 14.64 3.07 -11.14
C LYS A 93 13.34 3.80 -11.39
N VAL A 94 12.24 3.22 -10.95
CA VAL A 94 10.91 3.84 -10.99
C VAL A 94 10.54 4.36 -9.62
N HIS A 95 9.86 5.48 -9.57
CA HIS A 95 9.07 5.93 -8.43
C HIS A 95 7.67 6.31 -8.89
N ALA A 96 6.68 6.23 -8.01
CA ALA A 96 5.31 6.40 -8.44
C ALA A 96 4.38 7.00 -7.37
N GLY A 97 3.29 7.58 -7.84
CA GLY A 97 2.17 8.06 -7.02
C GLY A 97 0.85 7.48 -7.49
N LEU A 98 0.04 6.98 -6.56
CA LEU A 98 -1.24 6.33 -6.82
C LEU A 98 -2.37 6.99 -6.04
N GLU A 99 -3.43 7.44 -6.70
CA GLU A 99 -4.64 7.95 -6.05
C GLU A 99 -5.90 7.56 -6.79
N SER A 100 -6.96 7.25 -6.04
CA SER A 100 -8.26 6.83 -6.58
C SER A 100 -9.29 7.95 -6.49
N GLY A 101 -10.12 8.04 -7.52
CA GLY A 101 -11.20 9.02 -7.56
C GLY A 101 -11.92 9.06 -8.89
N SER A 102 -12.78 10.05 -9.05
CA SER A 102 -13.42 10.35 -10.33
C SER A 102 -12.57 11.31 -11.14
N PHE A 103 -12.50 11.08 -12.44
CA PHE A 103 -11.79 11.90 -13.41
C PHE A 103 -12.55 11.95 -14.73
N VAL A 104 -12.23 12.92 -15.56
CA VAL A 104 -12.83 13.11 -16.90
C VAL A 104 -11.79 12.74 -17.95
N CYS A 105 -12.19 11.94 -18.92
CA CYS A 105 -11.43 11.67 -20.13
C CYS A 105 -11.79 12.68 -21.22
N LEU A 106 -10.80 13.37 -21.77
CA LEU A 106 -10.96 14.35 -22.86
C LEU A 106 -9.70 14.34 -23.73
N ASP A 107 -9.86 14.24 -25.03
CA ASP A 107 -8.78 14.33 -26.03
C ASP A 107 -7.56 13.44 -25.71
N ASN A 108 -7.80 12.16 -25.38
CA ASN A 108 -6.78 11.18 -24.98
C ASN A 108 -5.99 11.55 -23.69
N ASP A 109 -6.52 12.44 -22.87
CA ASP A 109 -5.97 12.80 -21.56
C ASP A 109 -7.01 12.60 -20.45
N ILE A 110 -6.57 12.66 -19.19
CA ILE A 110 -7.45 12.55 -18.03
C ILE A 110 -7.26 13.73 -17.08
N PHE A 111 -8.37 14.21 -16.49
CA PHE A 111 -8.40 15.40 -15.64
C PHE A 111 -9.22 15.13 -14.37
N GLY A 112 -8.70 15.51 -13.21
CA GLY A 112 -9.40 15.34 -11.95
C GLY A 112 -8.52 15.59 -10.72
N ASP A 113 -9.13 15.72 -9.54
CA ASP A 113 -8.37 15.90 -8.30
C ASP A 113 -7.47 14.69 -7.99
N CYS A 114 -7.95 13.48 -8.25
CA CYS A 114 -7.16 12.25 -8.09
C CYS A 114 -5.96 12.20 -9.04
N VAL A 115 -6.08 12.74 -10.27
CA VAL A 115 -4.98 12.82 -11.25
C VAL A 115 -3.89 13.76 -10.70
N ASN A 116 -4.29 14.94 -10.25
CA ASN A 116 -3.39 15.91 -9.64
C ASN A 116 -2.75 15.38 -8.35
N ALA A 117 -3.50 14.63 -7.54
CA ALA A 117 -2.98 14.04 -6.33
C ALA A 117 -1.97 12.94 -6.61
N ALA A 118 -2.23 12.03 -7.58
CA ALA A 118 -1.28 11.00 -8.01
C ALA A 118 0.03 11.62 -8.54
N ALA A 119 -0.05 12.66 -9.36
CA ALA A 119 1.14 13.37 -9.86
C ALA A 119 1.96 13.99 -8.72
N ARG A 120 1.32 14.55 -7.68
CA ARG A 120 2.02 15.13 -6.53
C ARG A 120 2.64 14.05 -5.63
N LEU A 121 1.98 12.92 -5.46
CA LEU A 121 2.53 11.77 -4.75
C LEU A 121 3.76 11.23 -5.47
N CYS A 122 3.71 11.10 -6.80
CA CYS A 122 4.87 10.74 -7.60
C CYS A 122 6.03 11.72 -7.40
N ALA A 123 5.78 13.03 -7.48
CA ALA A 123 6.82 14.05 -7.28
C ALA A 123 7.42 14.09 -5.85
N LEU A 124 6.75 13.48 -4.87
CA LEU A 124 7.22 13.39 -3.48
C LEU A 124 7.85 12.04 -3.15
N SER A 125 7.68 11.04 -4.01
CA SER A 125 8.26 9.70 -3.82
C SER A 125 9.74 9.67 -4.19
N ASN A 126 10.49 8.80 -3.52
CA ASN A 126 11.91 8.56 -3.78
C ASN A 126 12.09 7.46 -4.84
N PRO A 127 13.27 7.38 -5.51
CA PRO A 127 13.57 6.28 -6.43
C PRO A 127 13.31 4.91 -5.81
N GLY A 128 12.46 4.09 -6.47
CA GLY A 128 12.00 2.78 -6.00
C GLY A 128 10.89 2.82 -4.94
N GLU A 129 10.24 3.96 -4.75
CA GLU A 129 9.13 4.13 -3.81
C GLU A 129 7.81 4.34 -4.56
N VAL A 130 6.71 3.82 -3.99
CA VAL A 130 5.34 4.17 -4.41
C VAL A 130 4.62 4.82 -3.25
N LEU A 131 4.16 6.05 -3.44
CA LEU A 131 3.29 6.73 -2.49
C LEU A 131 1.83 6.58 -2.90
N VAL A 132 0.99 6.20 -1.96
CA VAL A 132 -0.44 5.92 -2.18
C VAL A 132 -1.29 6.80 -1.30
N GLY A 133 -2.23 7.51 -1.91
CA GLY A 133 -3.19 8.33 -1.17
C GLY A 133 -4.27 7.51 -0.47
N GLU A 134 -4.93 8.13 0.51
CA GLU A 134 -5.89 7.45 1.39
C GLU A 134 -7.07 6.82 0.62
N ALA A 135 -7.57 7.48 -0.44
CA ALA A 135 -8.71 6.96 -1.19
C ALA A 135 -8.37 5.67 -1.93
N SER A 136 -7.15 5.53 -2.47
CA SER A 136 -6.65 4.28 -3.02
C SER A 136 -6.43 3.24 -1.94
N PHE A 137 -5.70 3.58 -0.88
CA PHE A 137 -5.36 2.66 0.19
C PHE A 137 -6.60 2.02 0.83
N ARG A 138 -7.66 2.81 1.10
CA ARG A 138 -8.92 2.29 1.67
C ARG A 138 -9.56 1.21 0.79
N ARG A 139 -9.43 1.32 -0.53
CA ARG A 139 -10.02 0.41 -1.53
C ARG A 139 -9.13 -0.79 -1.88
N LEU A 140 -7.88 -0.84 -1.41
CA LEU A 140 -7.02 -2.00 -1.58
C LEU A 140 -7.58 -3.19 -0.79
N ALA A 141 -7.42 -4.39 -1.34
CA ALA A 141 -7.67 -5.64 -0.60
C ALA A 141 -6.75 -5.71 0.62
N LEU A 142 -7.23 -6.34 1.69
CA LEU A 142 -6.45 -6.52 2.93
C LEU A 142 -5.09 -7.17 2.67
N ALA A 143 -5.05 -8.16 1.76
CA ALA A 143 -3.81 -8.81 1.38
C ALA A 143 -2.77 -7.84 0.78
N SER A 144 -3.21 -6.80 0.07
CA SER A 144 -2.34 -5.77 -0.52
C SER A 144 -1.92 -4.72 0.50
N LYS A 145 -2.79 -4.40 1.46
CA LYS A 145 -2.52 -3.39 2.50
C LYS A 145 -1.30 -3.72 3.36
N ARG A 146 -0.97 -4.99 3.54
CA ARG A 146 0.21 -5.45 4.29
C ARG A 146 1.56 -4.93 3.76
N TYR A 147 1.59 -4.53 2.50
CA TYR A 147 2.80 -4.01 1.87
C TYR A 147 3.00 -2.51 2.07
N TYR A 148 2.10 -1.84 2.79
CA TYR A 148 2.12 -0.40 2.95
C TYR A 148 2.36 0.04 4.38
N VAL A 149 3.21 1.05 4.55
CA VAL A 149 3.45 1.75 5.80
C VAL A 149 2.82 3.13 5.72
N SER A 150 2.10 3.53 6.77
CA SER A 150 1.63 4.92 6.89
C SER A 150 2.82 5.85 7.12
N ILE A 151 2.91 6.89 6.31
CA ILE A 151 3.89 7.95 6.53
C ILE A 151 3.21 9.19 7.11
N PRO A 152 3.97 10.14 7.70
CA PRO A 152 3.40 11.38 8.20
C PRO A 152 2.53 12.08 7.14
N PRO A 153 1.39 12.68 7.53
CA PRO A 153 0.48 13.32 6.59
C PRO A 153 1.18 14.40 5.76
N LEU A 154 1.03 14.33 4.45
CA LEU A 154 1.66 15.26 3.52
C LEU A 154 0.72 16.38 3.11
N ARG A 155 1.20 17.63 3.09
CA ARG A 155 0.48 18.76 2.51
C ARG A 155 0.63 18.73 0.99
N LEU A 156 -0.37 18.21 0.30
CA LEU A 156 -0.40 18.24 -1.15
C LEU A 156 -0.82 19.64 -1.62
N LYS A 157 -0.04 20.23 -2.55
CA LYS A 157 -0.32 21.57 -3.09
C LYS A 157 -1.76 21.66 -3.60
N GLY A 158 -2.54 22.66 -3.12
CA GLY A 158 -3.94 22.86 -3.49
C GLY A 158 -4.97 22.10 -2.62
N ARG A 159 -4.55 21.28 -1.66
CA ARG A 159 -5.44 20.77 -0.61
C ARG A 159 -5.27 21.58 0.68
N ARG A 160 -6.39 21.92 1.34
CA ARG A 160 -6.37 22.71 2.59
C ARG A 160 -5.85 21.90 3.77
N GLU A 161 -6.13 20.60 3.79
CA GLU A 161 -5.75 19.68 4.86
C GLU A 161 -4.61 18.77 4.42
N ALA A 162 -3.82 18.31 5.39
CA ALA A 162 -2.81 17.30 5.15
C ALA A 162 -3.50 15.97 4.78
N SER A 163 -3.02 15.33 3.74
CA SER A 163 -3.54 14.05 3.25
C SER A 163 -2.77 12.90 3.89
N ARG A 164 -3.49 11.86 4.31
CA ARG A 164 -2.85 10.60 4.72
C ARG A 164 -2.27 9.91 3.50
N VAL A 165 -1.05 9.45 3.64
CA VAL A 165 -0.27 8.83 2.57
C VAL A 165 0.38 7.56 3.11
N TYR A 166 0.54 6.59 2.25
CA TYR A 166 1.10 5.28 2.55
C TYR A 166 2.23 4.98 1.56
N SER A 167 3.34 4.46 2.04
CA SER A 167 4.49 4.05 1.22
C SER A 167 4.49 2.54 1.05
N LEU A 168 4.64 2.07 -0.19
CA LEU A 168 4.76 0.66 -0.54
C LEU A 168 6.15 0.15 -0.14
N GLN A 169 6.20 -0.93 0.64
CA GLN A 169 7.42 -1.60 1.06
C GLN A 169 7.66 -2.85 0.21
N ILE A 170 8.89 -3.02 -0.27
CA ILE A 170 9.33 -4.26 -0.91
C ILE A 170 10.04 -5.11 0.13
N GLU A 171 9.67 -6.38 0.26
CA GLU A 171 10.40 -7.32 1.12
C GLU A 171 11.85 -7.43 0.64
N GLY A 172 12.81 -7.07 1.51
CA GLY A 172 14.25 -7.18 1.22
C GLY A 172 15.04 -5.88 1.19
N ASP A 173 14.43 -4.72 1.27
CA ASP A 173 15.14 -3.41 1.25
C ASP A 173 15.41 -2.92 2.70
N GLY A 174 16.25 -3.65 3.43
CA GLY A 174 16.60 -3.34 4.83
C GLY A 174 17.32 -2.01 5.06
N ASP A 175 17.73 -1.31 3.99
CA ASP A 175 18.52 -0.06 4.09
C ASP A 175 17.70 1.23 4.00
N ARG A 176 16.38 1.15 3.71
CA ARG A 176 15.55 2.35 3.56
C ARG A 176 15.01 2.94 4.86
N THR A 177 15.13 2.23 5.95
CA THR A 177 14.69 2.70 7.29
C THR A 177 15.51 3.91 7.80
N GLN A 178 16.67 4.22 7.20
CA GLN A 178 17.56 5.28 7.68
C GLN A 178 17.29 6.68 7.09
N ILE A 179 16.47 6.83 6.04
CA ILE A 179 16.23 8.15 5.41
C ILE A 179 15.10 8.93 6.09
N LEU A 180 14.28 8.30 6.91
CA LEU A 180 13.19 8.97 7.65
C LEU A 180 13.64 9.66 8.95
N ASP A 181 14.92 9.53 9.36
CA ASP A 181 15.40 10.02 10.67
C ASP A 181 16.09 11.40 10.63
N GLN A 182 16.00 12.16 9.53
CA GLN A 182 16.50 13.53 9.52
C GLN A 182 15.35 14.55 9.52
N GLY A 183 14.82 14.80 10.73
CA GLY A 183 14.11 16.05 10.99
C GLY A 183 12.67 16.00 11.44
N HIS A 184 12.15 14.89 11.94
CA HIS A 184 10.79 14.87 12.50
C HIS A 184 10.81 14.53 14.00
N LYS A 185 10.29 15.48 14.78
CA LYS A 185 9.95 15.31 16.18
C LYS A 185 9.14 14.03 16.38
N GLN A 186 9.48 13.30 17.44
CA GLN A 186 8.79 12.12 17.97
C GLN A 186 7.28 12.16 17.73
N ASN A 187 6.80 11.46 16.71
CA ASN A 187 5.40 11.06 16.65
C ASN A 187 5.27 9.80 17.52
N ALA A 188 4.33 9.85 18.45
CA ALA A 188 4.03 8.72 19.32
C ALA A 188 3.72 7.48 18.48
N ALA A 189 4.29 6.32 18.85
CA ALA A 189 3.95 5.04 18.24
C ALA A 189 2.42 4.84 18.21
N PRO A 190 1.86 4.19 17.18
CA PRO A 190 0.42 3.95 17.14
C PRO A 190 -0.01 3.23 18.40
N LYS A 191 -1.04 3.75 19.07
CA LYS A 191 -1.62 3.07 20.22
C LYS A 191 -2.46 1.92 19.70
N ALA A 192 -2.00 0.70 19.93
CA ALA A 192 -2.73 -0.50 19.58
C ALA A 192 -3.17 -1.20 20.85
N VAL A 193 -4.45 -1.51 20.94
CA VAL A 193 -5.06 -2.19 22.07
C VAL A 193 -5.75 -3.45 21.56
N ILE A 194 -5.52 -4.56 22.25
CA ILE A 194 -6.25 -5.82 22.08
C ILE A 194 -7.11 -6.02 23.32
N ASP A 195 -8.38 -6.29 23.12
CA ASP A 195 -9.34 -6.63 24.19
C ASP A 195 -9.81 -8.06 24.01
N TYR A 196 -9.80 -8.82 25.09
CA TYR A 196 -10.39 -10.15 25.17
C TYR A 196 -11.06 -10.34 26.54
N GLU A 197 -12.37 -10.61 26.54
CA GLU A 197 -13.17 -10.82 27.76
C GLU A 197 -13.02 -9.67 28.80
N GLY A 198 -12.93 -8.41 28.29
CA GLY A 198 -12.79 -7.21 29.14
C GLY A 198 -11.39 -6.97 29.69
N ARG A 199 -10.40 -7.78 29.33
CA ARG A 199 -8.99 -7.53 29.61
C ARG A 199 -8.35 -6.86 28.40
N ARG A 200 -7.47 -5.89 28.69
CA ARG A 200 -6.81 -5.08 27.66
C ARG A 200 -5.30 -5.24 27.66
N TRP A 201 -4.71 -5.37 26.49
CA TRP A 201 -3.26 -5.39 26.28
C TRP A 201 -2.90 -4.27 25.32
N GLU A 202 -1.98 -3.43 25.74
CA GLU A 202 -1.35 -2.43 24.87
C GLU A 202 -0.20 -3.09 24.12
N ILE A 203 -0.15 -2.94 22.81
CA ILE A 203 0.90 -3.47 21.96
C ILE A 203 2.01 -2.42 21.85
N SER A 204 3.24 -2.82 22.19
CA SER A 204 4.43 -1.99 22.10
C SER A 204 5.50 -2.65 21.23
N GLU A 205 6.46 -1.86 20.75
CA GLU A 205 7.57 -2.38 19.92
C GLU A 205 8.46 -3.39 20.67
N SER A 206 8.55 -3.25 21.99
CA SER A 206 9.47 -4.05 22.80
C SER A 206 8.94 -5.41 23.24
N VAL A 207 7.61 -5.62 23.24
CA VAL A 207 7.01 -6.84 23.80
C VAL A 207 5.86 -7.33 22.90
N PRO A 208 6.09 -8.36 22.08
CA PRO A 208 5.03 -9.02 21.35
C PRO A 208 3.98 -9.67 22.28
N LEU A 209 2.71 -9.59 21.92
CA LEU A 209 1.63 -10.28 22.59
C LEU A 209 1.47 -11.69 22.01
N SER A 210 1.91 -12.70 22.75
CA SER A 210 1.64 -14.09 22.38
C SER A 210 0.21 -14.50 22.77
N VAL A 211 -0.46 -15.21 21.84
CA VAL A 211 -1.86 -15.65 21.98
C VAL A 211 -1.93 -17.17 21.81
N GLY A 212 -2.61 -17.85 22.70
CA GLY A 212 -2.78 -19.30 22.58
C GLY A 212 -3.35 -19.96 23.82
N ARG A 213 -3.55 -21.30 23.74
CA ARG A 213 -4.19 -22.07 24.81
C ARG A 213 -3.28 -22.37 25.99
N LEU A 214 -1.95 -22.39 25.79
CA LEU A 214 -1.01 -22.65 26.87
C LEU A 214 -0.88 -21.47 27.83
N PRO A 215 -0.62 -21.72 29.12
CA PRO A 215 -0.51 -20.66 30.14
C PRO A 215 0.72 -19.76 29.95
N GLU A 216 1.70 -20.17 29.14
CA GLU A 216 2.88 -19.35 28.80
C GLU A 216 2.57 -18.18 27.86
N ASN A 217 1.39 -18.20 27.22
CA ASN A 217 0.99 -17.07 26.38
C ASN A 217 0.56 -15.89 27.22
N ALA A 218 0.94 -14.70 26.82
CA ALA A 218 0.54 -13.45 27.49
C ALA A 218 -0.99 -13.24 27.44
N LEU A 219 -1.64 -13.71 26.36
CA LEU A 219 -3.08 -13.80 26.22
C LEU A 219 -3.47 -15.28 26.10
N GLN A 220 -3.95 -15.87 27.21
CA GLN A 220 -4.37 -17.25 27.25
C GLN A 220 -5.86 -17.37 26.85
N VAL A 221 -6.17 -18.26 25.89
CA VAL A 221 -7.54 -18.54 25.41
C VAL A 221 -7.83 -20.02 25.58
N LEU A 222 -8.63 -20.38 26.61
CA LEU A 222 -8.90 -21.76 27.03
C LEU A 222 -10.01 -22.42 26.18
N VAL A 223 -9.86 -22.41 24.86
CA VAL A 223 -10.79 -23.04 23.91
C VAL A 223 -10.06 -24.08 23.08
N GLN A 224 -10.66 -25.27 22.88
CA GLN A 224 -10.00 -26.41 22.21
C GLN A 224 -9.60 -26.13 20.75
N THR A 225 -10.37 -25.30 20.04
CA THR A 225 -10.08 -24.91 18.65
C THR A 225 -8.87 -23.99 18.54
N VAL A 226 -8.45 -23.36 19.65
CA VAL A 226 -7.26 -22.50 19.70
C VAL A 226 -6.01 -23.33 19.91
N SER A 227 -5.01 -23.16 19.06
CA SER A 227 -3.73 -23.86 19.17
C SER A 227 -2.97 -23.50 20.44
N ARG A 228 -2.08 -24.38 20.90
CA ARG A 228 -1.24 -24.15 22.08
C ARG A 228 -0.48 -22.83 22.01
N GLN A 229 0.18 -22.57 20.89
CA GLN A 229 0.69 -21.28 20.44
C GLN A 229 -0.07 -20.95 19.16
N HIS A 230 -0.95 -19.97 19.20
CA HIS A 230 -1.90 -19.72 18.11
C HIS A 230 -1.44 -18.59 17.24
N ALA A 231 -1.07 -17.46 17.84
CA ALA A 231 -0.68 -16.27 17.12
C ALA A 231 0.27 -15.39 17.93
N THR A 232 0.89 -14.45 17.25
CA THR A 232 1.65 -13.36 17.85
C THR A 232 1.15 -12.04 17.28
N ILE A 233 0.91 -11.05 18.16
CA ILE A 233 0.58 -9.68 17.75
C ILE A 233 1.76 -8.80 18.18
N ARG A 234 2.32 -8.05 17.24
CA ARG A 234 3.47 -7.18 17.49
C ARG A 234 3.33 -5.84 16.80
N LEU A 235 3.96 -4.84 17.37
CA LEU A 235 4.22 -3.57 16.70
C LEU A 235 5.61 -3.67 16.07
N ALA A 236 5.67 -3.59 14.75
CA ALA A 236 6.92 -3.64 13.99
C ALA A 236 6.89 -2.55 12.92
N ASN A 237 7.91 -1.71 12.86
CA ASN A 237 8.02 -0.60 11.90
C ASN A 237 6.77 0.31 11.86
N GLY A 238 6.19 0.61 13.03
CA GLY A 238 4.97 1.41 13.12
C GLY A 238 3.68 0.71 12.66
N LEU A 239 3.73 -0.58 12.36
CA LEU A 239 2.58 -1.41 11.97
C LEU A 239 2.25 -2.42 13.05
N VAL A 240 0.97 -2.67 13.24
CA VAL A 240 0.51 -3.77 14.09
C VAL A 240 0.29 -5.01 13.22
N GLU A 241 1.12 -6.01 13.46
CA GLU A 241 1.10 -7.27 12.74
C GLU A 241 0.44 -8.37 13.57
N PHE A 242 -0.44 -9.15 12.95
CA PHE A 242 -0.98 -10.40 13.48
C PHE A 242 -0.38 -11.56 12.68
N GLU A 243 0.42 -12.38 13.33
CA GLU A 243 1.06 -13.56 12.75
C GLU A 243 0.39 -14.82 13.28
N ASP A 244 -0.28 -15.59 12.41
CA ASP A 244 -0.94 -16.84 12.75
C ASP A 244 0.03 -18.02 12.63
N HIS A 245 0.17 -18.80 13.69
CA HIS A 245 1.00 -20.02 13.75
C HIS A 245 0.15 -21.28 13.89
N SER A 246 -1.17 -21.12 13.87
CA SER A 246 -2.11 -22.16 14.25
C SER A 246 -2.26 -23.28 13.21
N SER A 247 -2.91 -24.36 13.60
CA SER A 247 -3.33 -25.43 12.70
C SER A 247 -4.74 -25.18 12.11
N SER A 248 -5.57 -24.40 12.81
CA SER A 248 -6.97 -24.18 12.45
C SER A 248 -7.20 -22.86 11.73
N GLY A 249 -6.27 -21.89 11.86
CA GLY A 249 -6.39 -20.56 11.29
C GLY A 249 -7.15 -19.58 12.17
N SER A 250 -7.25 -18.36 11.69
CA SER A 250 -7.97 -17.23 12.28
C SER A 250 -8.76 -16.50 11.22
N LEU A 251 -9.83 -15.81 11.61
CA LEU A 251 -10.61 -14.94 10.74
C LEU A 251 -10.49 -13.50 11.26
N VAL A 252 -9.86 -12.63 10.50
CA VAL A 252 -9.82 -11.18 10.77
C VAL A 252 -11.01 -10.52 10.09
N VAL A 253 -11.77 -9.72 10.85
CA VAL A 253 -12.91 -8.97 10.36
C VAL A 253 -12.69 -7.50 10.67
N SER A 254 -12.68 -6.65 9.64
CA SER A 254 -12.54 -5.20 9.79
C SER A 254 -13.87 -4.55 10.22
N GLN A 255 -13.80 -3.30 10.67
CA GLN A 255 -15.00 -2.50 10.99
C GLN A 255 -15.97 -2.37 9.80
N SER A 256 -15.46 -2.41 8.56
CA SER A 256 -16.28 -2.37 7.34
C SER A 256 -16.97 -3.71 7.04
N GLY A 257 -16.75 -4.77 7.85
CA GLY A 257 -17.29 -6.11 7.63
C GLY A 257 -16.48 -6.94 6.63
N GLU A 258 -15.34 -6.45 6.14
CA GLU A 258 -14.46 -7.21 5.28
C GLU A 258 -13.79 -8.34 6.07
N GLN A 259 -13.85 -9.58 5.54
CA GLN A 259 -13.36 -10.78 6.19
C GLN A 259 -12.12 -11.31 5.50
N MET A 260 -11.12 -11.71 6.29
CA MET A 260 -9.89 -12.34 5.80
C MET A 260 -9.51 -13.55 6.64
N ALA A 261 -9.50 -14.73 6.01
CA ALA A 261 -8.97 -15.93 6.63
C ALA A 261 -7.44 -15.90 6.65
N VAL A 262 -6.85 -16.15 7.83
CA VAL A 262 -5.41 -16.13 8.08
C VAL A 262 -5.00 -17.52 8.58
N LEU A 263 -4.05 -18.16 7.89
CA LEU A 263 -3.51 -19.45 8.29
C LEU A 263 -2.01 -19.48 7.99
N ARG A 264 -1.20 -19.57 9.04
CA ARG A 264 0.27 -19.61 8.98
C ARG A 264 0.86 -18.50 8.13
N ARG A 265 0.39 -17.28 8.33
CA ARG A 265 0.88 -16.07 7.67
C ARG A 265 0.71 -14.85 8.54
N THR A 266 1.41 -13.79 8.18
CA THR A 266 1.29 -12.49 8.82
C THR A 266 0.32 -11.59 8.05
N VAL A 267 -0.44 -10.78 8.77
CA VAL A 267 -1.31 -9.74 8.23
C VAL A 267 -1.18 -8.47 9.06
N VAL A 268 -1.31 -7.32 8.43
CA VAL A 268 -1.31 -6.03 9.13
C VAL A 268 -2.74 -5.69 9.55
N LEU A 269 -2.88 -5.36 10.82
CA LEU A 269 -4.14 -4.87 11.39
C LEU A 269 -4.17 -3.34 11.29
N SER A 270 -5.35 -2.77 11.03
CA SER A 270 -5.55 -1.33 10.99
C SER A 270 -6.96 -0.94 11.41
N GLY A 271 -7.09 0.20 12.07
CA GLY A 271 -8.38 0.70 12.56
C GLY A 271 -8.97 -0.20 13.65
N VAL A 272 -10.26 -0.49 13.57
CA VAL A 272 -11.00 -1.30 14.55
C VAL A 272 -11.52 -2.58 13.88
N GLY A 273 -11.49 -3.69 14.62
CA GLY A 273 -12.01 -4.95 14.10
C GLY A 273 -11.95 -6.09 15.11
N THR A 274 -12.14 -7.30 14.62
CA THR A 274 -12.11 -8.53 15.44
C THR A 274 -11.25 -9.61 14.79
N ILE A 275 -10.70 -10.50 15.62
CA ILE A 275 -9.97 -11.68 15.20
C ILE A 275 -10.63 -12.88 15.87
N ALA A 276 -11.34 -13.71 15.09
CA ALA A 276 -11.88 -14.98 15.57
C ALA A 276 -10.79 -16.05 15.46
N LEU A 277 -10.48 -16.73 16.56
CA LEU A 277 -9.40 -17.69 16.64
C LEU A 277 -9.90 -19.12 16.44
N GLY A 278 -9.11 -19.94 15.74
CA GLY A 278 -9.41 -21.36 15.54
C GLY A 278 -10.44 -21.65 14.46
N VAL A 279 -10.70 -20.69 13.57
CA VAL A 279 -11.73 -20.78 12.51
C VAL A 279 -11.22 -20.15 11.22
N LYS A 280 -11.75 -20.65 10.08
CA LYS A 280 -11.47 -20.10 8.73
C LYS A 280 -12.65 -19.34 8.13
N SER A 281 -13.81 -19.47 8.73
CA SER A 281 -15.06 -18.81 8.34
C SER A 281 -15.73 -18.24 9.59
N ASP A 282 -16.72 -17.39 9.40
CA ASP A 282 -17.41 -16.76 10.52
C ASP A 282 -18.19 -17.80 11.34
N ASP A 283 -17.75 -17.98 12.59
CA ASP A 283 -18.39 -18.82 13.60
C ASP A 283 -18.71 -17.93 14.81
N PRO A 284 -20.00 -17.76 15.16
CA PRO A 284 -20.40 -16.90 16.28
C PRO A 284 -19.91 -17.42 17.65
N HIS A 285 -19.54 -18.70 17.76
CA HIS A 285 -19.04 -19.31 18.99
C HIS A 285 -17.51 -19.29 19.09
N ALA A 286 -16.82 -18.84 18.06
CA ALA A 286 -15.36 -18.73 18.10
C ALA A 286 -14.90 -17.63 19.08
N PRO A 287 -13.83 -17.87 19.85
CA PRO A 287 -13.27 -16.84 20.71
C PRO A 287 -12.77 -15.67 19.85
N ARG A 288 -13.16 -14.45 20.22
CA ARG A 288 -12.89 -13.23 19.44
C ARG A 288 -12.07 -12.26 20.24
N LEU A 289 -10.93 -11.86 19.69
CA LEU A 289 -10.18 -10.69 20.14
C LEU A 289 -10.75 -9.45 19.43
N PHE A 290 -10.92 -8.37 20.17
CA PHE A 290 -11.20 -7.06 19.60
C PHE A 290 -9.89 -6.29 19.50
N TYR A 291 -9.66 -5.62 18.38
CA TYR A 291 -8.51 -4.74 18.22
C TYR A 291 -8.93 -3.31 17.87
N GLU A 292 -8.22 -2.37 18.46
CA GLU A 292 -8.34 -0.95 18.17
C GLU A 292 -6.94 -0.39 17.96
N ILE A 293 -6.68 0.11 16.75
CA ILE A 293 -5.40 0.69 16.36
C ILE A 293 -5.65 2.13 15.98
N ALA A 294 -5.31 3.03 16.90
CA ALA A 294 -5.33 4.46 16.63
C ALA A 294 -4.17 4.79 15.69
N ALA A 295 -4.44 5.57 14.64
CA ALA A 295 -3.37 6.16 13.85
C ALA A 295 -2.53 7.09 14.75
N PRO A 296 -1.21 7.13 14.56
CA PRO A 296 -0.33 8.03 15.29
C PRO A 296 -0.67 9.51 15.06
#